data_adaf097af2df5bfc68cac16eefff5c3d
#
_entry.id   adaf097af2df5bfc68cac16eefff5c3d
#
_cell.length_a   1.000
_cell.length_b   1.000
_cell.length_c   1.000
_cell.angle_alpha   90.00
_cell.angle_beta   90.00
_cell.angle_gamma   90.00
#
_symmetry.space_group_name_H-M   'P 1'
#
loop_
_entity.id
_entity.type
_entity.pdbx_description
1 polymer ?
#
loop_
_entity_poly.entity_id
_entity_poly.type
_entity_poly.pdbx_seq_one_letter_code
_entity_poly.pdbx_strand_id
1 'polypeptide(L)'
;MIKKRLLSFLGAAAITAALTFTVVSLSPSNGFTSGTMQEGLCYEATGVAPDAIVASLNGNGASADLVAYWIGYDVSYLDSYMQYYTGSSINWDDTLSDGMSVADYVKASVLSSVKQHLVLENLASKYGVTLTAEQEAAMAESDQSYIDQYGSEEAFEAEIAKLGMRRETYDRVARSNYLYQNLYELYNTEGSALYASDEDLAVYAAEQGYITADHILLATKDMTTGEALTDEQKA
;
A
#
# COMPACT_ATOMS: atom_id res chain seq x y z
N MET A 1 -6.92 1.75 -25.61
CA MET A 1 -6.86 1.74 -24.14
C MET A 1 -6.85 0.33 -23.56
N ILE A 2 -7.70 -0.59 -23.96
CA ILE A 2 -7.81 -1.98 -23.46
C ILE A 2 -6.51 -2.80 -23.62
N LYS A 3 -5.82 -2.71 -24.76
CA LYS A 3 -4.55 -3.46 -24.99
C LYS A 3 -3.40 -3.05 -24.05
N LYS A 4 -3.31 -1.76 -23.68
CA LYS A 4 -2.26 -1.30 -22.74
C LYS A 4 -2.52 -1.78 -21.31
N ARG A 5 -3.78 -1.79 -20.88
CA ARG A 5 -4.15 -2.35 -19.56
C ARG A 5 -3.93 -3.85 -19.48
N LEU A 6 -4.16 -4.57 -20.59
CA LEU A 6 -3.92 -6.02 -20.67
C LEU A 6 -2.42 -6.35 -20.57
N LEU A 7 -1.54 -5.54 -21.17
CA LEU A 7 -0.07 -5.72 -21.10
C LEU A 7 0.48 -5.41 -19.70
N SER A 8 -0.01 -4.36 -19.05
CA SER A 8 0.35 -4.06 -17.65
C SER A 8 -0.15 -5.16 -16.72
N PHE A 9 -1.32 -5.72 -17.01
CA PHE A 9 -1.90 -6.83 -16.27
C PHE A 9 -1.11 -8.15 -16.45
N LEU A 10 -0.67 -8.47 -17.66
CA LEU A 10 0.19 -9.64 -17.93
C LEU A 10 1.55 -9.52 -17.24
N GLY A 11 2.12 -8.32 -17.18
CA GLY A 11 3.32 -8.03 -16.38
C GLY A 11 3.09 -8.26 -14.89
N ALA A 12 1.98 -7.74 -14.34
CA ALA A 12 1.59 -7.96 -12.96
C ALA A 12 1.34 -9.44 -12.65
N ALA A 13 0.69 -10.18 -13.55
CA ALA A 13 0.46 -11.61 -13.42
C ALA A 13 1.77 -12.42 -13.38
N ALA A 14 2.73 -12.07 -14.22
CA ALA A 14 4.07 -12.71 -14.20
C ALA A 14 4.83 -12.43 -12.90
N ILE A 15 4.72 -11.20 -12.37
CA ILE A 15 5.27 -10.83 -11.06
C ILE A 15 4.54 -11.58 -9.94
N THR A 16 3.22 -11.69 -9.99
CA THR A 16 2.43 -12.44 -9.00
C THR A 16 2.85 -13.91 -8.98
N ALA A 17 2.97 -14.55 -10.14
CA ALA A 17 3.43 -15.94 -10.24
C ALA A 17 4.85 -16.10 -9.69
N ALA A 18 5.77 -15.18 -10.00
CA ALA A 18 7.14 -15.20 -9.51
C ALA A 18 7.21 -14.96 -7.98
N LEU A 19 6.43 -14.01 -7.44
CA LEU A 19 6.34 -13.76 -6.00
C LEU A 19 5.74 -14.96 -5.27
N THR A 20 4.65 -15.50 -5.76
CA THR A 20 3.99 -16.66 -5.15
C THR A 20 4.89 -17.88 -5.16
N PHE A 21 5.59 -18.15 -6.27
CA PHE A 21 6.55 -19.25 -6.37
C PHE A 21 7.72 -19.06 -5.40
N THR A 22 8.26 -17.85 -5.28
CA THR A 22 9.38 -17.54 -4.37
C THR A 22 8.97 -17.66 -2.92
N VAL A 23 7.79 -17.15 -2.52
CA VAL A 23 7.29 -17.20 -1.15
C VAL A 23 6.96 -18.65 -0.76
N VAL A 24 6.30 -19.41 -1.61
CA VAL A 24 5.99 -20.82 -1.39
C VAL A 24 7.26 -21.67 -1.31
N SER A 25 8.30 -21.35 -2.09
CA SER A 25 9.58 -22.08 -2.08
C SER A 25 10.46 -21.76 -0.88
N LEU A 26 10.33 -20.58 -0.28
CA LEU A 26 11.18 -20.11 0.83
C LEU A 26 10.61 -20.39 2.22
N SER A 27 9.36 -20.82 2.35
CA SER A 27 8.73 -21.07 3.64
C SER A 27 7.99 -22.41 3.66
N PRO A 28 8.66 -23.50 3.98
CA PRO A 28 7.94 -24.72 4.28
C PRO A 28 7.30 -24.61 5.65
N SER A 29 6.00 -24.59 5.73
CA SER A 29 5.22 -25.16 6.83
C SER A 29 4.39 -24.35 7.78
N ASN A 30 4.39 -23.04 7.90
CA ASN A 30 3.50 -22.42 8.92
C ASN A 30 2.60 -21.33 8.38
N GLY A 31 1.34 -21.69 8.07
CA GLY A 31 0.27 -20.74 7.75
C GLY A 31 -0.05 -20.58 6.26
N PHE A 32 0.64 -21.29 5.37
CA PHE A 32 0.30 -21.31 3.95
C PHE A 32 -0.80 -22.32 3.66
N THR A 33 -1.75 -21.94 2.81
CA THR A 33 -2.81 -22.84 2.34
C THR A 33 -2.84 -22.80 0.81
N SER A 34 -3.22 -23.92 0.21
CA SER A 34 -3.39 -24.00 -1.25
C SER A 34 -4.60 -23.23 -1.76
N GLY A 35 -5.51 -22.82 -0.87
CA GLY A 35 -6.81 -22.28 -1.24
C GLY A 35 -7.71 -23.34 -1.88
N THR A 36 -8.92 -22.95 -2.22
CA THR A 36 -9.94 -23.83 -2.81
C THR A 36 -10.57 -23.28 -4.07
N MET A 37 -10.48 -21.96 -4.30
CA MET A 37 -11.09 -21.28 -5.42
C MET A 37 -10.25 -21.47 -6.68
N GLN A 38 -10.85 -22.01 -7.74
CA GLN A 38 -10.21 -22.26 -9.04
C GLN A 38 -10.86 -21.38 -10.13
N GLU A 39 -11.20 -20.17 -9.78
CA GLU A 39 -11.85 -19.21 -10.66
C GLU A 39 -11.41 -17.78 -10.34
N GLY A 40 -11.70 -16.86 -11.25
CA GLY A 40 -11.38 -15.45 -11.13
C GLY A 40 -9.98 -15.09 -11.62
N LEU A 41 -9.77 -13.79 -11.78
CA LEU A 41 -8.63 -13.23 -12.48
C LEU A 41 -7.28 -13.64 -11.89
N CYS A 42 -7.20 -13.72 -10.55
CA CYS A 42 -5.99 -14.15 -9.86
C CYS A 42 -5.62 -15.59 -10.26
N TYR A 43 -6.59 -16.51 -10.24
CA TYR A 43 -6.37 -17.91 -10.61
C TYR A 43 -6.06 -18.08 -12.10
N GLU A 44 -6.82 -17.41 -12.97
CA GLU A 44 -6.62 -17.46 -14.43
C GLU A 44 -5.23 -16.94 -14.83
N ALA A 45 -4.74 -15.91 -14.15
CA ALA A 45 -3.45 -15.31 -14.46
C ALA A 45 -2.25 -16.06 -13.88
N THR A 46 -2.41 -16.73 -12.73
CA THR A 46 -1.28 -17.25 -11.94
C THR A 46 -1.36 -18.74 -11.68
N GLY A 47 -2.52 -19.36 -11.82
CA GLY A 47 -2.80 -20.72 -11.36
C GLY A 47 -2.88 -20.86 -9.83
N VAL A 48 -2.86 -19.74 -9.09
CA VAL A 48 -2.93 -19.73 -7.63
C VAL A 48 -4.34 -19.32 -7.21
N ALA A 49 -4.94 -20.12 -6.31
CA ALA A 49 -6.26 -19.83 -5.80
C ALA A 49 -6.29 -18.46 -5.08
N PRO A 50 -7.28 -17.59 -5.35
CA PRO A 50 -7.37 -16.27 -4.71
C PRO A 50 -7.36 -16.31 -3.18
N ASP A 51 -7.95 -17.36 -2.61
CA ASP A 51 -8.03 -17.61 -1.17
C ASP A 51 -6.80 -18.36 -0.59
N ALA A 52 -5.81 -18.69 -1.42
CA ALA A 52 -4.57 -19.29 -0.95
C ALA A 52 -3.79 -18.30 -0.07
N ILE A 53 -3.34 -18.71 1.10
CA ILE A 53 -2.44 -17.90 1.92
C ILE A 53 -1.03 -18.04 1.38
N VAL A 54 -0.49 -16.96 0.83
CA VAL A 54 0.81 -16.93 0.16
C VAL A 54 1.88 -16.12 0.90
N ALA A 55 1.48 -15.36 1.91
CA ALA A 55 2.39 -14.68 2.83
C ALA A 55 1.79 -14.71 4.24
N SER A 56 2.61 -14.62 5.28
CA SER A 56 2.13 -14.58 6.66
C SER A 56 3.10 -13.80 7.55
N LEU A 57 2.55 -13.07 8.50
CA LEU A 57 3.30 -12.36 9.52
C LEU A 57 2.66 -12.57 10.90
N ASN A 58 3.37 -13.27 11.81
CA ASN A 58 2.89 -13.56 13.16
C ASN A 58 1.51 -14.28 13.18
N GLY A 59 1.28 -15.18 12.22
CA GLY A 59 0.02 -15.92 12.11
C GLY A 59 -1.09 -15.21 11.33
N ASN A 60 -0.91 -13.92 11.00
CA ASN A 60 -1.82 -13.19 10.11
C ASN A 60 -1.43 -13.46 8.67
N GLY A 61 -2.33 -14.04 7.88
CA GLY A 61 -2.10 -14.45 6.50
C GLY A 61 -2.55 -13.42 5.47
N ALA A 62 -1.76 -13.26 4.41
CA ALA A 62 -2.15 -12.57 3.20
C ALA A 62 -2.57 -13.59 2.15
N SER A 63 -3.78 -13.45 1.64
CA SER A 63 -4.29 -14.25 0.54
C SER A 63 -3.67 -13.80 -0.80
N ALA A 64 -3.70 -14.68 -1.79
CA ALA A 64 -3.14 -14.38 -3.11
C ALA A 64 -3.81 -13.16 -3.76
N ASP A 65 -5.09 -12.98 -3.58
CA ASP A 65 -5.83 -11.82 -4.09
C ASP A 65 -5.50 -10.52 -3.35
N LEU A 66 -5.16 -10.56 -2.06
CA LEU A 66 -4.62 -9.41 -1.34
C LEU A 66 -3.23 -9.00 -1.89
N VAL A 67 -2.38 -9.99 -2.18
CA VAL A 67 -1.09 -9.71 -2.82
C VAL A 67 -1.29 -9.15 -4.23
N ALA A 68 -2.22 -9.71 -5.01
CA ALA A 68 -2.58 -9.22 -6.33
C ALA A 68 -3.09 -7.77 -6.30
N TYR A 69 -3.90 -7.40 -5.31
CA TYR A 69 -4.31 -6.01 -5.09
C TYR A 69 -3.11 -5.08 -4.93
N TRP A 70 -2.16 -5.43 -4.05
CA TRP A 70 -0.98 -4.59 -3.83
C TRP A 70 -0.08 -4.51 -5.05
N ILE A 71 0.01 -5.58 -5.86
CA ILE A 71 0.70 -5.53 -7.15
C ILE A 71 0.03 -4.50 -8.06
N GLY A 72 -1.29 -4.57 -8.22
CA GLY A 72 -2.05 -3.63 -9.05
C GLY A 72 -1.89 -2.19 -8.58
N TYR A 73 -1.92 -1.97 -7.27
CA TYR A 73 -1.75 -0.66 -6.65
C TYR A 73 -0.35 -0.08 -6.92
N ASP A 74 0.71 -0.82 -6.58
CA ASP A 74 2.09 -0.35 -6.71
C ASP A 74 2.48 -0.14 -8.19
N VAL A 75 2.02 -1.03 -9.07
CA VAL A 75 2.23 -0.89 -10.53
C VAL A 75 1.52 0.36 -11.07
N SER A 76 0.26 0.58 -10.67
CA SER A 76 -0.50 1.75 -11.12
C SER A 76 0.11 3.05 -10.61
N TYR A 77 0.59 3.04 -9.37
CA TYR A 77 1.28 4.19 -8.77
C TYR A 77 2.58 4.50 -9.53
N LEU A 78 3.43 3.50 -9.76
CA LEU A 78 4.68 3.66 -10.47
C LEU A 78 4.45 4.09 -11.92
N ASP A 79 3.46 3.51 -12.62
CA ASP A 79 3.13 3.89 -14.00
C ASP A 79 2.68 5.35 -14.08
N SER A 80 1.84 5.79 -13.14
CA SER A 80 1.40 7.19 -13.03
C SER A 80 2.57 8.14 -12.76
N TYR A 81 3.48 7.74 -11.87
CA TYR A 81 4.69 8.49 -11.57
C TYR A 81 5.59 8.61 -12.81
N MET A 82 5.85 7.51 -13.50
CA MET A 82 6.66 7.49 -14.72
C MET A 82 6.03 8.35 -15.82
N GLN A 83 4.72 8.24 -16.04
CA GLN A 83 4.02 9.08 -17.02
C GLN A 83 4.12 10.57 -16.69
N TYR A 84 4.01 10.94 -15.42
CA TYR A 84 4.11 12.33 -15.00
C TYR A 84 5.52 12.92 -15.20
N TYR A 85 6.57 12.18 -14.81
CA TYR A 85 7.95 12.71 -14.85
C TYR A 85 8.68 12.45 -16.16
N THR A 86 8.36 11.39 -16.89
CA THR A 86 9.08 10.99 -18.11
C THR A 86 8.23 11.05 -19.38
N GLY A 87 6.91 11.19 -19.24
CA GLY A 87 5.96 11.10 -20.36
C GLY A 87 5.78 9.67 -20.90
N SER A 88 6.32 8.65 -20.24
CA SER A 88 6.30 7.26 -20.68
C SER A 88 5.75 6.34 -19.60
N SER A 89 5.08 5.27 -20.01
CA SER A 89 4.69 4.17 -19.10
C SER A 89 5.90 3.35 -18.66
N ILE A 90 5.71 2.52 -17.64
CA ILE A 90 6.72 1.57 -17.16
C ILE A 90 7.27 0.75 -18.34
N ASN A 91 8.59 0.71 -18.44
CA ASN A 91 9.31 -0.29 -19.23
C ASN A 91 9.92 -1.32 -18.28
N TRP A 92 9.42 -2.55 -18.33
CA TRP A 92 9.84 -3.63 -17.43
C TRP A 92 11.27 -4.11 -17.63
N ASP A 93 11.84 -3.85 -18.82
CA ASP A 93 13.22 -4.20 -19.17
C ASP A 93 14.23 -3.15 -18.71
N ASP A 94 13.75 -2.00 -18.18
CA ASP A 94 14.62 -0.95 -17.71
C ASP A 94 15.30 -1.34 -16.39
N THR A 95 16.44 -0.70 -16.17
CA THR A 95 17.24 -0.82 -14.96
C THR A 95 17.30 0.55 -14.28
N LEU A 96 17.04 0.57 -12.97
CA LEU A 96 17.14 1.76 -12.15
C LEU A 96 18.60 2.19 -11.94
N SER A 97 18.81 3.39 -11.43
CA SER A 97 20.14 4.00 -11.25
C SER A 97 21.08 3.21 -10.34
N ASP A 98 20.54 2.34 -9.48
CA ASP A 98 21.28 1.44 -8.57
C ASP A 98 21.57 0.06 -9.17
N GLY A 99 21.16 -0.17 -10.44
CA GLY A 99 21.33 -1.44 -11.14
C GLY A 99 20.21 -2.46 -10.89
N MET A 100 19.18 -2.13 -10.10
CA MET A 100 18.02 -2.98 -9.89
C MET A 100 17.09 -2.94 -11.09
N SER A 101 16.55 -4.09 -11.53
CA SER A 101 15.51 -4.10 -12.55
C SER A 101 14.20 -3.49 -12.03
N VAL A 102 13.42 -2.87 -12.92
CA VAL A 102 12.08 -2.36 -12.57
C VAL A 102 11.20 -3.47 -11.99
N ALA A 103 11.29 -4.69 -12.56
CA ALA A 103 10.54 -5.83 -12.04
C ALA A 103 10.95 -6.20 -10.60
N ASP A 104 12.23 -6.16 -10.24
CA ASP A 104 12.69 -6.47 -8.89
C ASP A 104 12.35 -5.35 -7.91
N TYR A 105 12.40 -4.09 -8.35
CA TYR A 105 11.91 -2.97 -7.57
C TYR A 105 10.43 -3.12 -7.21
N VAL A 106 9.58 -3.42 -8.19
CA VAL A 106 8.14 -3.63 -7.96
C VAL A 106 7.90 -4.80 -7.03
N LYS A 107 8.62 -5.92 -7.18
CA LYS A 107 8.53 -7.05 -6.25
C LYS A 107 8.85 -6.64 -4.81
N ALA A 108 9.93 -5.88 -4.62
CA ALA A 108 10.34 -5.42 -3.30
C ALA A 108 9.30 -4.45 -2.70
N SER A 109 8.75 -3.53 -3.51
CA SER A 109 7.68 -2.61 -3.13
C SER A 109 6.44 -3.36 -2.67
N VAL A 110 5.94 -4.29 -3.48
CA VAL A 110 4.76 -5.11 -3.17
C VAL A 110 4.94 -5.89 -1.87
N LEU A 111 6.10 -6.53 -1.68
CA LEU A 111 6.40 -7.24 -0.43
C LEU A 111 6.39 -6.30 0.78
N SER A 112 6.89 -5.08 0.60
CA SER A 112 6.82 -4.04 1.64
C SER A 112 5.38 -3.62 1.93
N SER A 113 4.55 -3.40 0.91
CA SER A 113 3.14 -3.02 1.03
C SER A 113 2.33 -4.11 1.74
N VAL A 114 2.50 -5.36 1.34
CA VAL A 114 1.87 -6.52 2.01
C VAL A 114 2.31 -6.63 3.46
N LYS A 115 3.62 -6.49 3.73
CA LYS A 115 4.15 -6.51 5.11
C LYS A 115 3.55 -5.39 5.95
N GLN A 116 3.48 -4.17 5.42
CA GLN A 116 2.90 -3.02 6.13
C GLN A 116 1.42 -3.26 6.45
N HIS A 117 0.66 -3.81 5.51
CA HIS A 117 -0.74 -4.17 5.73
C HIS A 117 -0.89 -5.17 6.88
N LEU A 118 -0.13 -6.26 6.87
CA LEU A 118 -0.17 -7.27 7.94
C LEU A 118 0.32 -6.73 9.29
N VAL A 119 1.34 -5.84 9.29
CA VAL A 119 1.81 -5.15 10.51
C VAL A 119 0.71 -4.28 11.09
N LEU A 120 0.03 -3.51 10.24
CA LEU A 120 -1.08 -2.65 10.65
C LEU A 120 -2.18 -3.45 11.35
N GLU A 121 -2.64 -4.55 10.75
CA GLU A 121 -3.66 -5.42 11.32
C GLU A 121 -3.20 -6.05 12.65
N ASN A 122 -1.95 -6.50 12.71
CA ASN A 122 -1.37 -7.07 13.92
C ASN A 122 -1.26 -6.02 15.05
N LEU A 123 -0.91 -4.78 14.73
CA LEU A 123 -0.89 -3.68 15.71
C LEU A 123 -2.29 -3.34 16.17
N ALA A 124 -3.25 -3.23 15.25
CA ALA A 124 -4.65 -2.99 15.59
C ALA A 124 -5.16 -4.08 16.54
N SER A 125 -4.93 -5.34 16.22
CA SER A 125 -5.29 -6.47 17.09
C SER A 125 -4.60 -6.40 18.46
N LYS A 126 -3.29 -6.11 18.47
CA LYS A 126 -2.50 -6.03 19.72
C LYS A 126 -3.00 -4.96 20.67
N TYR A 127 -3.42 -3.81 20.15
CA TYR A 127 -3.87 -2.67 20.94
C TYR A 127 -5.39 -2.55 21.05
N GLY A 128 -6.14 -3.55 20.55
CA GLY A 128 -7.59 -3.58 20.60
C GLY A 128 -8.26 -2.47 19.77
N VAL A 129 -7.57 -2.01 18.71
CA VAL A 129 -8.09 -0.99 17.80
C VAL A 129 -9.06 -1.63 16.82
N THR A 130 -10.26 -1.09 16.77
CA THR A 130 -11.35 -1.49 15.86
C THR A 130 -11.94 -0.25 15.20
N LEU A 131 -12.79 -0.44 14.21
CA LEU A 131 -13.56 0.64 13.63
C LEU A 131 -14.59 1.16 14.64
N THR A 132 -14.86 2.46 14.60
CA THR A 132 -15.98 3.05 15.34
C THR A 132 -17.30 2.75 14.64
N ALA A 133 -18.43 2.94 15.34
CA ALA A 133 -19.75 2.75 14.76
C ALA A 133 -19.99 3.69 13.56
N GLU A 134 -19.46 4.91 13.60
CA GLU A 134 -19.51 5.86 12.49
C GLU A 134 -18.69 5.38 11.27
N GLN A 135 -17.53 4.79 11.50
CA GLN A 135 -16.68 4.27 10.43
C GLN A 135 -17.31 3.02 9.78
N GLU A 136 -17.91 2.12 10.58
CA GLU A 136 -18.65 0.98 10.05
C GLU A 136 -19.87 1.47 9.23
N ALA A 137 -20.60 2.49 9.69
CA ALA A 137 -21.70 3.08 8.93
C ALA A 137 -21.20 3.74 7.62
N ALA A 138 -20.10 4.46 7.67
CA ALA A 138 -19.50 5.07 6.47
C ALA A 138 -19.05 4.04 5.44
N MET A 139 -18.50 2.90 5.88
CA MET A 139 -18.19 1.79 4.97
C MET A 139 -19.46 1.24 4.31
N ALA A 140 -20.50 0.99 5.11
CA ALA A 140 -21.77 0.47 4.59
C ALA A 140 -22.44 1.46 3.62
N GLU A 141 -22.37 2.76 3.88
CA GLU A 141 -22.87 3.80 2.97
C GLU A 141 -22.08 3.85 1.67
N SER A 142 -20.75 3.72 1.74
CA SER A 142 -19.89 3.64 0.56
C SER A 142 -20.23 2.44 -0.30
N ASP A 143 -20.39 1.27 0.31
CA ASP A 143 -20.79 0.05 -0.39
C ASP A 143 -22.16 0.21 -1.05
N GLN A 144 -23.15 0.75 -0.34
CA GLN A 144 -24.47 1.00 -0.89
C GLN A 144 -24.40 1.97 -2.08
N SER A 145 -23.57 3.00 -2.02
CA SER A 145 -23.35 3.93 -3.13
C SER A 145 -22.80 3.23 -4.38
N TYR A 146 -21.86 2.28 -4.22
CA TYR A 146 -21.37 1.49 -5.34
C TYR A 146 -22.42 0.50 -5.86
N ILE A 147 -23.18 -0.17 -4.98
CA ILE A 147 -24.28 -1.05 -5.37
C ILE A 147 -25.30 -0.26 -6.19
N ASP A 148 -25.67 0.93 -5.76
CA ASP A 148 -26.61 1.80 -6.48
C ASP A 148 -26.03 2.25 -7.83
N GLN A 149 -24.73 2.55 -7.88
CA GLN A 149 -24.06 2.94 -9.13
C GLN A 149 -23.98 1.80 -10.14
N TYR A 150 -23.75 0.58 -9.71
CA TYR A 150 -23.64 -0.59 -10.57
C TYR A 150 -24.98 -1.32 -10.78
N GLY A 151 -25.98 -0.98 -10.00
CA GLY A 151 -27.36 -1.45 -10.13
C GLY A 151 -27.72 -2.69 -9.34
N SER A 152 -26.75 -3.44 -8.81
CA SER A 152 -26.95 -4.56 -7.88
C SER A 152 -25.66 -4.93 -7.14
N GLU A 153 -25.79 -5.70 -6.06
CA GLU A 153 -24.66 -6.24 -5.31
C GLU A 153 -23.82 -7.18 -6.19
N GLU A 154 -24.44 -8.05 -6.98
CA GLU A 154 -23.74 -8.96 -7.90
C GLU A 154 -22.93 -8.18 -8.96
N ALA A 155 -23.46 -7.06 -9.45
CA ALA A 155 -22.75 -6.22 -10.40
C ALA A 155 -21.55 -5.51 -9.74
N PHE A 156 -21.69 -5.06 -8.51
CA PHE A 156 -20.60 -4.48 -7.74
C PHE A 156 -19.50 -5.54 -7.44
N GLU A 157 -19.88 -6.74 -7.00
CA GLU A 157 -18.95 -7.84 -6.81
C GLU A 157 -18.22 -8.23 -8.10
N ALA A 158 -18.91 -8.21 -9.24
CA ALA A 158 -18.30 -8.44 -10.54
C ALA A 158 -17.24 -7.36 -10.89
N GLU A 159 -17.42 -6.09 -10.47
CA GLU A 159 -16.40 -5.06 -10.63
C GLU A 159 -15.18 -5.30 -9.71
N ILE A 160 -15.41 -5.72 -8.47
CA ILE A 160 -14.33 -6.13 -7.54
C ILE A 160 -13.54 -7.31 -8.13
N ALA A 161 -14.23 -8.30 -8.67
CA ALA A 161 -13.61 -9.46 -9.31
C ALA A 161 -12.72 -9.09 -10.50
N LYS A 162 -13.06 -8.03 -11.26
CA LYS A 162 -12.21 -7.50 -12.34
C LYS A 162 -10.87 -6.92 -11.83
N LEU A 163 -10.81 -6.55 -10.56
CA LEU A 163 -9.57 -6.14 -9.89
C LEU A 163 -8.75 -7.34 -9.37
N GLY A 164 -9.24 -8.55 -9.57
CA GLY A 164 -8.61 -9.78 -9.09
C GLY A 164 -8.87 -10.08 -7.62
N MET A 165 -9.81 -9.37 -6.98
CA MET A 165 -10.14 -9.51 -5.56
C MET A 165 -11.47 -10.23 -5.34
N ARG A 166 -11.59 -10.89 -4.20
CA ARG A 166 -12.87 -11.28 -3.60
C ARG A 166 -13.46 -10.11 -2.80
N ARG A 167 -14.76 -10.14 -2.57
CA ARG A 167 -15.45 -9.17 -1.73
C ARG A 167 -14.81 -9.05 -0.34
N GLU A 168 -14.51 -10.17 0.30
CA GLU A 168 -13.86 -10.22 1.60
C GLU A 168 -12.50 -9.49 1.62
N THR A 169 -11.71 -9.64 0.55
CA THR A 169 -10.42 -8.96 0.42
C THR A 169 -10.59 -7.47 0.19
N TYR A 170 -11.60 -7.06 -0.60
CA TYR A 170 -11.97 -5.66 -0.76
C TYR A 170 -12.34 -5.01 0.56
N ASP A 171 -13.22 -5.64 1.34
CA ASP A 171 -13.65 -5.14 2.66
C ASP A 171 -12.47 -5.06 3.63
N ARG A 172 -11.56 -6.04 3.60
CA ARG A 172 -10.34 -6.07 4.41
C ARG A 172 -9.42 -4.87 4.09
N VAL A 173 -9.23 -4.55 2.81
CA VAL A 173 -8.45 -3.39 2.38
C VAL A 173 -9.13 -2.08 2.79
N ALA A 174 -10.43 -1.94 2.58
CA ALA A 174 -11.18 -0.76 2.98
C ALA A 174 -11.09 -0.52 4.49
N ARG A 175 -11.26 -1.57 5.29
CA ARG A 175 -11.15 -1.56 6.75
C ARG A 175 -9.77 -1.13 7.24
N SER A 176 -8.71 -1.53 6.54
CA SER A 176 -7.33 -1.20 6.92
C SER A 176 -7.06 0.31 6.94
N ASN A 177 -7.72 1.09 6.11
CA ASN A 177 -7.59 2.55 6.11
C ASN A 177 -8.08 3.18 7.41
N TYR A 178 -9.19 2.70 7.94
CA TYR A 178 -9.73 3.15 9.23
C TYR A 178 -8.86 2.67 10.41
N LEU A 179 -8.38 1.42 10.35
CA LEU A 179 -7.45 0.91 11.36
C LEU A 179 -6.17 1.75 11.42
N TYR A 180 -5.65 2.18 10.26
CA TYR A 180 -4.50 3.08 10.20
C TYR A 180 -4.80 4.42 10.87
N GLN A 181 -5.92 5.05 10.56
CA GLN A 181 -6.34 6.31 11.17
C GLN A 181 -6.47 6.18 12.69
N ASN A 182 -7.15 5.14 13.17
CA ASN A 182 -7.39 4.92 14.58
C ASN A 182 -6.09 4.59 15.34
N LEU A 183 -5.16 3.85 14.74
CA LEU A 183 -3.83 3.64 15.30
C LEU A 183 -3.02 4.94 15.34
N TYR A 184 -3.09 5.75 14.26
CA TYR A 184 -2.41 7.04 14.20
C TYR A 184 -2.88 7.99 15.31
N GLU A 185 -4.17 7.98 15.65
CA GLU A 185 -4.71 8.74 16.78
C GLU A 185 -4.09 8.32 18.10
N LEU A 186 -3.83 7.02 18.32
CA LEU A 186 -3.17 6.54 19.54
C LEU A 186 -1.73 7.05 19.65
N TYR A 187 -1.00 7.18 18.53
CA TYR A 187 0.34 7.78 18.55
C TYR A 187 0.35 9.26 18.89
N ASN A 188 -0.75 9.97 18.64
CA ASN A 188 -0.85 11.41 18.85
C ASN A 188 -1.68 11.80 20.10
N THR A 189 -2.24 10.83 20.80
CA THR A 189 -3.08 11.08 21.99
C THR A 189 -2.26 10.88 23.25
N GLU A 190 -2.02 11.97 23.99
CA GLU A 190 -1.29 11.93 25.27
C GLU A 190 -1.93 10.93 26.25
N GLY A 191 -1.08 10.09 26.84
CA GLY A 191 -1.50 9.04 27.78
C GLY A 191 -2.03 7.77 27.12
N SER A 192 -2.07 7.68 25.81
CA SER A 192 -2.39 6.44 25.10
C SER A 192 -1.23 5.44 25.18
N ALA A 193 -1.52 4.17 24.87
CA ALA A 193 -0.53 3.09 24.91
C ALA A 193 0.60 3.23 23.86
N LEU A 194 0.44 4.10 22.87
CA LEU A 194 1.40 4.32 21.78
C LEU A 194 1.99 5.74 21.77
N TYR A 195 1.57 6.58 22.70
CA TYR A 195 2.11 7.93 22.80
C TYR A 195 3.55 7.89 23.34
N ALA A 196 4.48 8.45 22.60
CA ALA A 196 5.85 8.59 23.03
C ALA A 196 6.00 9.85 23.89
N SER A 197 6.60 9.73 25.07
CA SER A 197 6.94 10.90 25.88
C SER A 197 8.06 11.73 25.23
N ASP A 198 8.19 12.99 25.62
CA ASP A 198 9.30 13.84 25.17
C ASP A 198 10.68 13.22 25.49
N GLU A 199 10.77 12.49 26.61
CA GLU A 199 11.98 11.77 26.99
C GLU A 199 12.28 10.61 26.03
N ASP A 200 11.27 9.81 25.67
CA ASP A 200 11.43 8.73 24.68
C ASP A 200 11.82 9.28 23.30
N LEU A 201 11.20 10.39 22.90
CA LEU A 201 11.53 11.07 21.64
C LEU A 201 12.96 11.63 21.66
N ALA A 202 13.43 12.19 22.75
CA ALA A 202 14.78 12.69 22.89
C ALA A 202 15.82 11.56 22.82
N VAL A 203 15.54 10.41 23.48
CA VAL A 203 16.39 9.22 23.42
C VAL A 203 16.45 8.70 21.97
N TYR A 204 15.29 8.52 21.33
CA TYR A 204 15.23 8.08 19.94
C TYR A 204 15.98 9.02 18.99
N ALA A 205 15.79 10.34 19.13
CA ALA A 205 16.48 11.33 18.32
C ALA A 205 18.01 11.23 18.49
N ALA A 206 18.50 11.07 19.70
CA ALA A 206 19.93 10.90 19.97
C ALA A 206 20.48 9.59 19.35
N GLU A 207 19.76 8.47 19.48
CA GLU A 207 20.15 7.18 18.91
C GLU A 207 20.19 7.21 17.37
N GLN A 208 19.28 7.95 16.75
CA GLN A 208 19.22 8.12 15.29
C GLN A 208 20.20 9.20 14.77
N GLY A 209 20.95 9.88 15.65
CA GLY A 209 21.89 10.91 15.26
C GLY A 209 21.24 12.24 14.84
N TYR A 210 19.98 12.49 15.21
CA TYR A 210 19.37 13.80 15.01
C TYR A 210 20.07 14.86 15.85
N ILE A 211 20.30 16.00 15.25
CA ILE A 211 20.89 17.16 15.92
C ILE A 211 19.94 18.36 15.84
N THR A 212 19.97 19.21 16.85
CA THR A 212 19.34 20.51 16.79
C THR A 212 20.32 21.49 16.10
N ALA A 213 19.83 22.24 15.15
CA ALA A 213 20.60 23.27 14.47
C ALA A 213 19.79 24.57 14.40
N ASP A 214 20.41 25.67 14.78
CA ASP A 214 19.87 27.00 14.51
C ASP A 214 20.37 27.49 13.16
N HIS A 215 19.50 28.12 12.40
CA HIS A 215 19.88 28.73 11.12
C HIS A 215 19.29 30.14 11.01
N ILE A 216 20.05 31.02 10.37
CA ILE A 216 19.60 32.37 10.02
C ILE A 216 19.39 32.39 8.51
N LEU A 217 18.16 32.62 8.09
CA LEU A 217 17.81 32.80 6.69
C LEU A 217 17.86 34.28 6.35
N LEU A 218 18.72 34.63 5.41
CA LEU A 218 18.75 35.96 4.83
C LEU A 218 18.11 35.87 3.43
N ALA A 219 16.98 36.54 3.23
CA ALA A 219 16.38 36.64 1.92
C ALA A 219 17.29 37.51 1.03
N THR A 220 17.66 37.01 -0.13
CA THR A 220 18.43 37.76 -1.14
C THR A 220 17.58 38.14 -2.34
N LYS A 221 16.37 37.55 -2.39
CA LYS A 221 15.39 37.81 -3.45
C LYS A 221 14.01 38.02 -2.85
N ASP A 222 13.20 38.85 -3.47
CA ASP A 222 11.77 38.91 -3.19
C ASP A 222 11.10 37.59 -3.55
N MET A 223 10.39 36.98 -2.59
CA MET A 223 9.77 35.66 -2.77
C MET A 223 8.56 35.69 -3.71
N THR A 224 8.01 36.88 -3.98
CA THR A 224 6.83 37.05 -4.84
C THR A 224 7.24 37.35 -6.26
N THR A 225 8.23 38.24 -6.46
CA THR A 225 8.66 38.71 -7.79
C THR A 225 9.89 37.96 -8.31
N GLY A 226 10.66 37.29 -7.43
CA GLY A 226 11.93 36.66 -7.76
C GLY A 226 13.09 37.64 -8.02
N GLU A 227 12.86 38.94 -7.90
CA GLU A 227 13.87 39.96 -8.10
C GLU A 227 14.85 40.05 -6.92
N ALA A 228 16.08 40.44 -7.19
CA ALA A 228 17.08 40.61 -6.14
C ALA A 228 16.69 41.77 -5.22
N LEU A 229 16.72 41.52 -3.90
CA LEU A 229 16.53 42.61 -2.91
C LEU A 229 17.67 43.60 -2.95
N THR A 230 17.36 44.88 -2.76
CA THR A 230 18.37 45.92 -2.54
C THR A 230 19.07 45.70 -1.21
N ASP A 231 20.24 46.36 -1.05
CA ASP A 231 21.00 46.25 0.21
C ASP A 231 20.23 46.80 1.42
N GLU A 232 19.37 47.80 1.20
CA GLU A 232 18.46 48.33 2.23
C GLU A 232 17.35 47.33 2.63
N GLN A 233 16.91 46.47 1.70
CA GLN A 233 15.90 45.44 1.97
C GLN A 233 16.49 44.17 2.57
N LYS A 234 17.81 43.97 2.49
CA LYS A 234 18.52 42.83 3.08
C LYS A 234 18.95 43.12 4.52
N ALA A 235 18.90 44.30 4.98
CA ALA A 235 19.26 44.74 6.34
C ALA A 235 18.08 44.58 7.29
#